data_ba416916cdc895de1db1d57026c42f37
#
_entry.id   ba416916cdc895de1db1d57026c42f37
#
_cell.length_a   1.000
_cell.length_b   1.000
_cell.length_c   1.000
_cell.angle_alpha   90.00
_cell.angle_beta   90.00
_cell.angle_gamma   90.00
#
_symmetry.space_group_name_H-M   'P 1'
#
loop_
_entity.id
_entity.type
_entity.pdbx_description
1 polymer ?
#
loop_
_entity_poly.entity_id
_entity_poly.type
_entity_poly.pdbx_seq_one_letter_code
_entity_poly.pdbx_strand_id
1 'polypeptide(L)'
;MGPKYTIRRHEGEHLVQINRIHLAREWNRRVEALDAKLSFRDFARRMHIPESTWRREYRLGAGTDPVRDLRFPNRWLYGRYDPDLAQQRANERAAQKGPRQKLLKRVADRLRELVKEPDRHRSLYDARAIVRAEFPGMTLPCLRTLYYHVAAGDIGLTHDDLPYRRRHKRKRDPARPARTAIGRRRLEERPAEAVAPTEAGHVQCDTVVSCAGGRGGVFVVYDRLSRRYWLEKLASIDQDGVIRAIRRMRASKRIGRIRSVVTDNGCEFLDQDALDRAFGAKVFYTRAYASYEKGGVENCNRILRRWFPKGTDFGQVSTQRIHQVEGYINTMHRASLGGQTAERRDEELHHVA
;
A
#
# COMPACT_ATOMS: atom_id res chain seq x y z
N MET A 1 -31.26 51.65 -12.67
CA MET A 1 -30.14 51.12 -11.85
C MET A 1 -30.05 49.61 -12.13
N GLY A 2 -29.04 49.17 -12.88
CA GLY A 2 -28.82 47.73 -13.12
C GLY A 2 -28.36 47.04 -11.86
N PRO A 3 -28.53 45.70 -11.75
CA PRO A 3 -28.13 44.96 -10.56
C PRO A 3 -26.64 45.12 -10.32
N LYS A 4 -26.27 45.57 -9.11
CA LYS A 4 -24.88 45.63 -8.69
C LYS A 4 -24.35 44.20 -8.58
N TYR A 5 -23.59 43.74 -9.57
CA TYR A 5 -22.93 42.45 -9.51
C TYR A 5 -21.73 42.53 -8.55
N THR A 6 -21.78 41.76 -7.48
CA THR A 6 -20.71 41.64 -6.53
C THR A 6 -19.99 40.32 -6.80
N ILE A 7 -18.68 40.37 -6.99
CA ILE A 7 -17.86 39.14 -7.15
C ILE A 7 -17.92 38.39 -5.83
N ARG A 8 -18.71 37.31 -5.78
CA ARG A 8 -18.76 36.40 -4.62
C ARG A 8 -17.60 35.40 -4.73
N ARG A 9 -16.75 35.45 -3.74
CA ARG A 9 -15.65 34.50 -3.63
C ARG A 9 -15.36 34.27 -2.14
N HIS A 10 -15.09 33.00 -1.75
CA HIS A 10 -14.60 32.70 -0.41
C HIS A 10 -13.12 33.07 -0.29
N GLU A 11 -12.66 33.31 0.93
CA GLU A 11 -11.27 33.62 1.20
C GLU A 11 -10.35 32.48 0.70
N GLY A 12 -9.35 32.82 -0.12
CA GLY A 12 -8.45 31.83 -0.74
C GLY A 12 -8.88 31.28 -2.11
N GLU A 13 -10.10 31.52 -2.58
CA GLU A 13 -10.53 31.07 -3.91
C GLU A 13 -9.92 31.89 -5.05
N HIS A 14 -9.60 31.21 -6.16
CA HIS A 14 -9.16 31.87 -7.39
C HIS A 14 -10.33 32.46 -8.18
N LEU A 15 -10.07 33.54 -8.93
CA LEU A 15 -11.05 34.08 -9.86
C LEU A 15 -11.39 33.05 -10.94
N VAL A 16 -12.67 32.76 -11.11
CA VAL A 16 -13.19 31.89 -12.18
C VAL A 16 -13.49 32.71 -13.44
N GLN A 17 -13.68 32.03 -14.59
CA GLN A 17 -13.87 32.67 -15.88
C GLN A 17 -15.01 33.74 -15.88
N ILE A 18 -16.12 33.42 -15.24
CA ILE A 18 -17.25 34.38 -15.18
C ILE A 18 -16.89 35.68 -14.44
N ASN A 19 -16.07 35.58 -13.39
CA ASN A 19 -15.59 36.78 -12.68
C ASN A 19 -14.64 37.59 -13.56
N ARG A 20 -13.82 36.94 -14.37
CA ARG A 20 -12.91 37.58 -15.32
C ARG A 20 -13.64 38.31 -16.43
N ILE A 21 -14.70 37.72 -16.99
CA ILE A 21 -15.55 38.34 -17.99
C ILE A 21 -16.18 39.59 -17.40
N HIS A 22 -16.68 39.56 -16.17
CA HIS A 22 -17.29 40.71 -15.52
C HIS A 22 -16.27 41.82 -15.25
N LEU A 23 -15.10 41.51 -14.75
CA LEU A 23 -14.00 42.45 -14.56
C LEU A 23 -13.58 43.10 -15.89
N ALA A 24 -13.46 42.28 -16.95
CA ALA A 24 -13.14 42.80 -18.29
C ALA A 24 -14.14 43.80 -18.79
N ARG A 25 -15.42 43.49 -18.68
CA ARG A 25 -16.50 44.38 -19.13
C ARG A 25 -16.46 45.74 -18.42
N GLU A 26 -16.31 45.77 -17.13
CA GLU A 26 -16.27 47.00 -16.34
C GLU A 26 -14.98 47.80 -16.53
N TRP A 27 -13.83 47.11 -16.61
CA TRP A 27 -12.54 47.73 -16.84
C TRP A 27 -12.45 48.33 -18.23
N ASN A 28 -12.73 47.54 -19.29
CA ASN A 28 -12.59 47.97 -20.69
C ASN A 28 -13.52 49.12 -21.02
N ARG A 29 -14.74 49.15 -20.48
CA ARG A 29 -15.66 50.29 -20.62
C ARG A 29 -15.04 51.60 -20.12
N ARG A 30 -14.30 51.58 -19.01
CA ARG A 30 -13.64 52.74 -18.44
C ARG A 30 -12.39 53.14 -19.20
N VAL A 31 -11.64 52.15 -19.72
CA VAL A 31 -10.50 52.42 -20.61
C VAL A 31 -10.96 53.11 -21.90
N GLU A 32 -12.02 52.60 -22.51
CA GLU A 32 -12.61 53.17 -23.72
C GLU A 32 -13.19 54.57 -23.50
N ALA A 33 -13.79 54.83 -22.35
CA ALA A 33 -14.27 56.15 -21.97
C ALA A 33 -13.15 57.14 -21.58
N LEU A 34 -11.88 56.73 -21.66
CA LEU A 34 -10.72 57.55 -21.26
C LEU A 34 -10.88 58.14 -19.82
N ASP A 35 -11.41 57.37 -18.90
CA ASP A 35 -11.71 57.81 -17.55
C ASP A 35 -10.45 58.33 -16.84
N ALA A 36 -10.37 59.60 -16.61
CA ALA A 36 -9.21 60.28 -15.99
C ALA A 36 -8.95 59.82 -14.54
N LYS A 37 -9.97 59.26 -13.86
CA LYS A 37 -9.86 58.72 -12.48
C LYS A 37 -9.59 57.23 -12.45
N LEU A 38 -9.39 56.58 -13.59
CA LEU A 38 -9.11 55.14 -13.64
C LEU A 38 -7.77 54.85 -12.97
N SER A 39 -7.79 54.03 -11.97
CA SER A 39 -6.61 53.47 -11.31
C SER A 39 -6.89 52.06 -10.81
N PHE A 40 -5.84 51.27 -10.59
CA PHE A 40 -6.03 49.95 -10.00
C PHE A 40 -6.72 49.98 -8.64
N ARG A 41 -6.38 50.97 -7.82
CA ARG A 41 -6.98 51.17 -6.49
C ARG A 41 -8.48 51.51 -6.55
N ASP A 42 -8.85 52.47 -7.40
CA ASP A 42 -10.25 52.85 -7.58
C ASP A 42 -11.08 51.72 -8.14
N PHE A 43 -10.58 51.03 -9.18
CA PHE A 43 -11.27 49.93 -9.77
C PHE A 43 -11.44 48.77 -8.79
N ALA A 44 -10.37 48.35 -8.08
CA ALA A 44 -10.42 47.30 -7.10
C ALA A 44 -11.44 47.56 -5.99
N ARG A 45 -11.50 48.83 -5.49
CA ARG A 45 -12.49 49.28 -4.50
C ARG A 45 -13.93 49.15 -5.02
N ARG A 46 -14.17 49.53 -6.27
CA ARG A 46 -15.52 49.44 -6.90
C ARG A 46 -15.95 48.00 -7.14
N MET A 47 -14.99 47.11 -7.44
CA MET A 47 -15.26 45.70 -7.69
C MET A 47 -15.25 44.86 -6.41
N HIS A 48 -14.99 45.46 -5.25
CA HIS A 48 -14.89 44.79 -3.95
C HIS A 48 -13.84 43.67 -3.92
N ILE A 49 -12.68 43.90 -4.57
CA ILE A 49 -11.55 42.99 -4.56
C ILE A 49 -10.30 43.71 -4.03
N PRO A 50 -9.32 43.01 -3.44
CA PRO A 50 -8.03 43.60 -3.06
C PRO A 50 -7.29 44.16 -4.29
N GLU A 51 -6.67 45.34 -4.15
CA GLU A 51 -5.89 45.96 -5.23
C GLU A 51 -4.77 45.05 -5.73
N SER A 52 -4.09 44.33 -4.83
CA SER A 52 -3.05 43.34 -5.15
C SER A 52 -3.60 42.21 -6.02
N THR A 53 -4.84 41.80 -5.77
CA THR A 53 -5.51 40.77 -6.60
C THR A 53 -5.78 41.30 -8.00
N TRP A 54 -6.31 42.55 -8.11
CA TRP A 54 -6.55 43.14 -9.43
C TRP A 54 -5.24 43.38 -10.21
N ARG A 55 -4.21 43.91 -9.59
CA ARG A 55 -2.90 44.11 -10.23
C ARG A 55 -2.34 42.80 -10.82
N ARG A 56 -2.42 41.72 -10.03
CA ARG A 56 -1.98 40.40 -10.47
C ARG A 56 -2.82 39.85 -11.61
N GLU A 57 -4.13 40.02 -11.51
CA GLU A 57 -5.09 39.56 -12.52
C GLU A 57 -4.97 40.36 -13.82
N TYR A 58 -4.82 41.68 -13.74
CA TYR A 58 -4.59 42.52 -14.90
C TYR A 58 -3.36 42.11 -15.70
N ARG A 59 -2.25 41.79 -15.03
CA ARG A 59 -1.03 41.29 -15.72
C ARG A 59 -1.25 39.96 -16.44
N LEU A 60 -2.23 39.18 -16.07
CA LEU A 60 -2.59 37.95 -16.78
C LEU A 60 -3.32 38.24 -18.08
N GLY A 61 -4.20 39.22 -18.11
CA GLY A 61 -5.05 39.51 -19.28
C GLY A 61 -4.66 40.76 -20.07
N ALA A 62 -3.74 41.60 -19.56
CA ALA A 62 -3.28 42.76 -20.32
C ALA A 62 -2.18 42.39 -21.29
N GLY A 63 -2.26 42.91 -22.51
CA GLY A 63 -1.20 42.77 -23.50
C GLY A 63 0.02 43.65 -23.26
N THR A 64 -0.16 44.74 -22.51
CA THR A 64 0.85 45.76 -22.23
C THR A 64 0.77 46.27 -20.80
N ASP A 65 1.89 46.62 -20.21
CA ASP A 65 1.94 47.33 -18.93
C ASP A 65 1.36 48.78 -19.05
N PRO A 66 0.82 49.33 -17.96
CA PRO A 66 0.38 50.70 -17.95
C PRO A 66 1.51 51.69 -18.26
N VAL A 67 1.25 52.66 -19.14
CA VAL A 67 2.21 53.68 -19.57
C VAL A 67 1.80 55.05 -19.01
N ARG A 68 2.76 55.90 -18.68
CA ARG A 68 2.46 57.29 -18.29
C ARG A 68 2.03 58.09 -19.51
N ASP A 69 0.98 58.91 -19.36
CA ASP A 69 0.56 59.83 -20.40
C ASP A 69 1.60 60.98 -20.47
N LEU A 70 2.23 61.10 -21.62
CA LEU A 70 3.27 62.13 -21.85
C LEU A 70 2.70 63.55 -21.76
N ARG A 71 1.40 63.74 -22.01
CA ARG A 71 0.71 65.04 -21.92
C ARG A 71 0.26 65.43 -20.53
N PHE A 72 0.06 64.40 -19.71
CA PHE A 72 -0.40 64.56 -18.32
C PHE A 72 0.40 63.65 -17.40
N PRO A 73 1.49 64.10 -16.78
CA PRO A 73 2.48 63.28 -16.03
C PRO A 73 1.86 62.51 -14.88
N ASN A 74 0.73 62.94 -14.35
CA ASN A 74 0.05 62.24 -13.23
C ASN A 74 -1.01 61.23 -13.72
N ARG A 75 -1.15 61.06 -15.03
CA ARG A 75 -2.13 60.16 -15.64
C ARG A 75 -1.45 58.91 -16.16
N TRP A 76 -2.10 57.77 -15.91
CA TRP A 76 -1.70 56.46 -16.43
C TRP A 76 -2.66 56.07 -17.56
N LEU A 77 -2.12 55.58 -18.66
CA LEU A 77 -2.86 54.96 -19.74
C LEU A 77 -2.84 53.46 -19.53
N TYR A 78 -4.00 52.87 -19.44
CA TYR A 78 -4.18 51.44 -19.22
C TYR A 78 -4.65 50.77 -20.50
N GLY A 79 -4.14 49.56 -20.75
CA GLY A 79 -4.63 48.71 -21.83
C GLY A 79 -5.94 48.01 -21.50
N ARG A 80 -6.55 47.42 -22.50
CA ARG A 80 -7.71 46.55 -22.32
C ARG A 80 -7.27 45.27 -21.60
N TYR A 81 -8.23 44.71 -20.85
CA TYR A 81 -8.05 43.42 -20.17
C TYR A 81 -8.85 42.35 -20.92
N ASP A 82 -8.16 41.25 -21.30
CA ASP A 82 -8.73 40.09 -21.96
C ASP A 82 -8.95 38.97 -20.94
N PRO A 83 -10.21 38.55 -20.68
CA PRO A 83 -10.54 37.54 -19.71
C PRO A 83 -10.13 36.14 -20.16
N ASP A 84 -10.12 35.86 -21.48
CA ASP A 84 -9.77 34.54 -22.01
C ASP A 84 -8.26 34.34 -21.95
N LEU A 85 -7.47 35.33 -22.32
CA LEU A 85 -6.02 35.31 -22.12
C LEU A 85 -5.63 35.16 -20.64
N ALA A 86 -6.34 35.85 -19.76
CA ALA A 86 -6.10 35.73 -18.32
C ALA A 86 -6.42 34.32 -17.81
N GLN A 87 -7.51 33.70 -18.30
CA GLN A 87 -7.87 32.34 -17.94
C GLN A 87 -6.87 31.33 -18.47
N GLN A 88 -6.46 31.47 -19.74
CA GLN A 88 -5.46 30.62 -20.33
C GLN A 88 -4.15 30.64 -19.54
N ARG A 89 -3.60 31.84 -19.26
CA ARG A 89 -2.37 32.01 -18.48
C ARG A 89 -2.50 31.51 -17.03
N ALA A 90 -3.69 31.64 -16.44
CA ALA A 90 -3.95 31.09 -15.12
C ALA A 90 -3.94 29.55 -15.13
N ASN A 91 -4.52 28.93 -16.16
CA ASN A 91 -4.50 27.47 -16.35
C ASN A 91 -3.08 26.96 -16.61
N GLU A 92 -2.30 27.63 -17.44
CA GLU A 92 -0.89 27.31 -17.68
C GLU A 92 -0.06 27.35 -16.39
N ARG A 93 -0.23 28.41 -15.57
CA ARG A 93 0.41 28.51 -14.26
C ARG A 93 -0.06 27.44 -13.28
N ALA A 94 -1.34 27.09 -13.31
CA ALA A 94 -1.88 26.01 -12.47
C ALA A 94 -1.31 24.66 -12.87
N ALA A 95 -1.18 24.38 -14.17
CA ALA A 95 -0.54 23.17 -14.70
C ALA A 95 0.94 23.05 -14.31
N GLN A 96 1.64 24.20 -14.15
CA GLN A 96 3.04 24.22 -13.71
C GLN A 96 3.22 24.12 -12.19
N LYS A 97 2.17 24.35 -11.40
CA LYS A 97 2.22 24.36 -9.93
C LYS A 97 2.13 22.97 -9.27
N GLY A 98 1.86 21.93 -10.04
CA GLY A 98 1.82 20.55 -9.51
C GLY A 98 3.21 20.10 -9.03
N PRO A 99 3.29 19.15 -8.08
CA PRO A 99 4.55 18.48 -7.79
C PRO A 99 5.04 17.87 -9.09
N ARG A 100 6.31 18.14 -9.45
CA ARG A 100 6.93 17.54 -10.64
C ARG A 100 6.69 16.04 -10.58
N GLN A 101 6.22 15.46 -11.69
CA GLN A 101 5.99 14.02 -11.80
C GLN A 101 7.30 13.30 -11.43
N LYS A 102 7.35 12.77 -10.19
CA LYS A 102 8.55 12.09 -9.67
C LYS A 102 8.68 10.67 -10.22
N LEU A 103 7.69 10.20 -10.94
CA LEU A 103 7.65 8.86 -11.50
C LEU A 103 8.13 8.90 -12.95
N LEU A 104 9.35 8.44 -13.19
CA LEU A 104 9.89 8.29 -14.54
C LEU A 104 9.20 7.12 -15.24
N LYS A 105 8.94 7.25 -16.55
CA LYS A 105 8.26 6.22 -17.36
C LYS A 105 8.89 4.84 -17.21
N ARG A 106 10.22 4.74 -17.26
CA ARG A 106 10.94 3.47 -17.10
C ARG A 106 10.67 2.78 -15.76
N VAL A 107 10.49 3.59 -14.68
CA VAL A 107 10.15 3.06 -13.34
C VAL A 107 8.70 2.59 -13.31
N ALA A 108 7.79 3.34 -13.91
CA ALA A 108 6.39 2.98 -14.03
C ALA A 108 6.23 1.66 -14.81
N ASP A 109 6.91 1.55 -15.94
CA ASP A 109 6.91 0.35 -16.78
C ASP A 109 7.45 -0.86 -16.01
N ARG A 110 8.58 -0.70 -15.30
CA ARG A 110 9.18 -1.79 -14.52
C ARG A 110 8.30 -2.21 -13.33
N LEU A 111 7.68 -1.25 -12.62
CA LEU A 111 6.71 -1.56 -11.57
C LEU A 111 5.52 -2.35 -12.11
N ARG A 112 4.99 -1.97 -13.28
CA ARG A 112 3.89 -2.67 -13.94
C ARG A 112 4.27 -4.09 -14.31
N GLU A 113 5.43 -4.31 -14.93
CA GLU A 113 5.94 -5.62 -15.27
C GLU A 113 6.03 -6.54 -14.05
N LEU A 114 6.66 -6.05 -12.97
CA LEU A 114 6.83 -6.83 -11.74
C LEU A 114 5.50 -7.18 -11.07
N VAL A 115 4.54 -6.26 -11.03
CA VAL A 115 3.22 -6.51 -10.43
C VAL A 115 2.41 -7.48 -11.29
N LYS A 116 2.49 -7.35 -12.63
CA LYS A 116 1.78 -8.23 -13.58
C LYS A 116 2.55 -9.51 -13.92
N GLU A 117 3.72 -9.73 -13.32
CA GLU A 117 4.48 -10.96 -13.53
C GLU A 117 3.60 -12.17 -13.19
N PRO A 118 3.37 -13.08 -14.15
CA PRO A 118 2.49 -14.23 -13.94
C PRO A 118 2.92 -15.04 -12.73
N ASP A 119 1.93 -15.45 -11.93
CA ASP A 119 2.12 -16.37 -10.80
C ASP A 119 2.97 -15.83 -9.62
N ARG A 120 3.46 -14.60 -9.66
CA ARG A 120 4.25 -14.02 -8.55
C ARG A 120 3.41 -13.30 -7.50
N HIS A 121 2.26 -12.79 -7.87
CA HIS A 121 1.34 -12.04 -6.98
C HIS A 121 2.04 -10.98 -6.11
N ARG A 122 2.95 -10.21 -6.72
CA ARG A 122 3.74 -9.20 -6.02
C ARG A 122 2.89 -8.05 -5.52
N SER A 123 3.20 -7.58 -4.33
CA SER A 123 2.64 -6.32 -3.83
C SER A 123 3.41 -5.13 -4.42
N LEU A 124 2.79 -3.96 -4.42
CA LEU A 124 3.47 -2.73 -4.84
C LEU A 124 4.68 -2.40 -3.95
N TYR A 125 4.67 -2.83 -2.68
CA TYR A 125 5.82 -2.72 -1.78
C TYR A 125 7.01 -3.57 -2.27
N ASP A 126 6.75 -4.84 -2.58
CA ASP A 126 7.77 -5.79 -3.07
C ASP A 126 8.34 -5.31 -4.42
N ALA A 127 7.49 -4.98 -5.37
CA ALA A 127 7.92 -4.43 -6.66
C ALA A 127 8.78 -3.16 -6.51
N ARG A 128 8.39 -2.23 -5.61
CA ARG A 128 9.18 -1.04 -5.33
C ARG A 128 10.55 -1.35 -4.73
N ALA A 129 10.65 -2.35 -3.86
CA ALA A 129 11.93 -2.76 -3.29
C ALA A 129 12.88 -3.32 -4.35
N ILE A 130 12.38 -4.12 -5.28
CA ILE A 130 13.14 -4.64 -6.43
C ILE A 130 13.61 -3.48 -7.32
N VAL A 131 12.70 -2.60 -7.72
CA VAL A 131 13.06 -1.43 -8.56
C VAL A 131 14.09 -0.53 -7.87
N ARG A 132 14.01 -0.38 -6.55
CA ARG A 132 15.01 0.38 -5.80
C ARG A 132 16.41 -0.25 -5.87
N ALA A 133 16.49 -1.57 -5.85
CA ALA A 133 17.76 -2.29 -5.99
C ALA A 133 18.30 -2.23 -7.43
N GLU A 134 17.41 -2.31 -8.43
CA GLU A 134 17.78 -2.20 -9.85
C GLU A 134 18.25 -0.79 -10.25
N PHE A 135 17.74 0.26 -9.56
CA PHE A 135 18.05 1.67 -9.86
C PHE A 135 18.54 2.41 -8.60
N PRO A 136 19.74 2.10 -8.07
CA PRO A 136 20.21 2.61 -6.77
C PRO A 136 20.38 4.13 -6.71
N GLY A 137 20.63 4.80 -7.84
CA GLY A 137 20.78 6.27 -7.93
C GLY A 137 19.46 7.04 -8.05
N MET A 138 18.32 6.36 -8.10
CA MET A 138 17.03 7.00 -8.35
C MET A 138 16.20 7.22 -7.08
N THR A 139 15.67 8.43 -6.95
CA THR A 139 14.67 8.71 -5.91
C THR A 139 13.31 8.16 -6.35
N LEU A 140 12.87 7.08 -5.72
CA LEU A 140 11.55 6.51 -5.97
C LEU A 140 10.47 7.17 -5.09
N PRO A 141 9.25 7.36 -5.60
CA PRO A 141 8.13 7.82 -4.81
C PRO A 141 7.89 6.91 -3.59
N CYS A 142 7.36 7.48 -2.50
CA CYS A 142 6.93 6.67 -1.36
C CYS A 142 5.74 5.78 -1.75
N LEU A 143 5.47 4.75 -0.96
CA LEU A 143 4.42 3.79 -1.27
C LEU A 143 3.04 4.44 -1.41
N ARG A 144 2.73 5.43 -0.56
CA ARG A 144 1.47 6.18 -0.63
C ARG A 144 1.32 6.91 -1.97
N THR A 145 2.38 7.56 -2.44
CA THR A 145 2.40 8.24 -3.73
C THR A 145 2.22 7.25 -4.89
N LEU A 146 2.84 6.05 -4.81
CA LEU A 146 2.64 5.01 -5.82
C LEU A 146 1.19 4.53 -5.88
N TYR A 147 0.48 4.40 -4.74
CA TYR A 147 -0.95 4.09 -4.74
C TYR A 147 -1.80 5.20 -5.38
N TYR A 148 -1.41 6.48 -5.24
CA TYR A 148 -2.07 7.57 -5.99
C TYR A 148 -1.84 7.43 -7.50
N HIS A 149 -0.63 7.09 -7.94
CA HIS A 149 -0.35 6.84 -9.35
C HIS A 149 -1.11 5.63 -9.91
N VAL A 150 -1.32 4.58 -9.10
CA VAL A 150 -2.19 3.45 -9.48
C VAL A 150 -3.64 3.92 -9.63
N ALA A 151 -4.16 4.70 -8.68
CA ALA A 151 -5.52 5.23 -8.74
C ALA A 151 -5.73 6.22 -9.91
N ALA A 152 -4.69 6.98 -10.28
CA ALA A 152 -4.70 7.90 -11.42
C ALA A 152 -4.50 7.19 -12.78
N GLY A 153 -4.10 5.91 -12.78
CA GLY A 153 -3.80 5.16 -14.01
C GLY A 153 -2.39 5.40 -14.59
N ASP A 154 -1.56 6.21 -13.95
CA ASP A 154 -0.24 6.64 -14.46
C ASP A 154 0.76 5.48 -14.65
N ILE A 155 0.60 4.39 -13.89
CA ILE A 155 1.46 3.20 -13.96
C ILE A 155 0.89 2.14 -14.92
N GLY A 156 -0.37 2.28 -15.36
CA GLY A 156 -1.08 1.24 -16.12
C GLY A 156 -1.39 0.01 -15.26
N LEU A 157 -1.55 0.21 -13.95
CA LEU A 157 -2.05 -0.74 -12.98
C LEU A 157 -3.38 -0.27 -12.44
N THR A 158 -4.20 -1.23 -12.03
CA THR A 158 -5.45 -0.99 -11.31
C THR A 158 -5.36 -1.59 -9.89
N HIS A 159 -6.31 -1.26 -9.04
CA HIS A 159 -6.40 -1.90 -7.72
C HIS A 159 -6.64 -3.42 -7.81
N ASP A 160 -7.20 -3.91 -8.92
CA ASP A 160 -7.44 -5.33 -9.16
C ASP A 160 -6.17 -6.11 -9.47
N ASP A 161 -5.14 -5.46 -9.99
CA ASP A 161 -3.83 -6.05 -10.23
C ASP A 161 -3.06 -6.31 -8.91
N LEU A 162 -3.51 -5.69 -7.80
CA LEU A 162 -2.84 -5.79 -6.51
C LEU A 162 -3.40 -6.94 -5.66
N PRO A 163 -2.55 -7.65 -4.89
CA PRO A 163 -2.95 -8.85 -4.15
C PRO A 163 -3.91 -8.59 -2.98
N TYR A 164 -4.09 -7.34 -2.56
CA TYR A 164 -4.98 -6.97 -1.46
C TYR A 164 -6.14 -6.13 -1.95
N ARG A 165 -7.28 -6.79 -2.21
CA ARG A 165 -8.56 -6.12 -2.44
C ARG A 165 -9.19 -5.74 -1.10
N ARG A 166 -9.78 -4.54 -0.97
CA ARG A 166 -10.66 -4.20 0.14
C ARG A 166 -11.89 -5.12 0.06
N ARG A 167 -11.93 -6.15 0.90
CA ARG A 167 -13.15 -6.96 1.08
C ARG A 167 -14.02 -6.29 2.15
N HIS A 168 -15.30 -6.12 1.85
CA HIS A 168 -16.30 -5.77 2.87
C HIS A 168 -16.23 -6.81 4.00
N LYS A 169 -16.21 -6.34 5.25
CA LYS A 169 -16.28 -7.23 6.42
C LYS A 169 -17.58 -8.02 6.36
N ARG A 170 -17.52 -9.32 6.12
CA ARG A 170 -18.66 -10.21 6.38
C ARG A 170 -18.93 -10.25 7.89
N LYS A 171 -20.21 -10.23 8.28
CA LYS A 171 -20.60 -10.53 9.67
C LYS A 171 -19.99 -11.88 10.06
N ARG A 172 -19.37 -11.93 11.24
CA ARG A 172 -18.85 -13.19 11.78
C ARG A 172 -20.02 -14.06 12.17
N ASP A 173 -20.03 -15.31 11.72
CA ASP A 173 -20.92 -16.32 12.26
C ASP A 173 -20.59 -16.55 13.75
N PRO A 174 -21.61 -16.88 14.60
CA PRO A 174 -21.38 -17.15 16.00
C PRO A 174 -20.39 -18.31 16.15
N ALA A 175 -19.45 -18.12 17.07
CA ALA A 175 -18.35 -19.05 17.27
C ALA A 175 -18.88 -20.41 17.78
N ARG A 176 -18.40 -21.49 17.17
CA ARG A 176 -18.61 -22.85 17.71
C ARG A 176 -17.88 -22.99 19.03
N PRO A 177 -18.43 -23.75 20.03
CA PRO A 177 -17.77 -23.94 21.30
C PRO A 177 -16.40 -24.60 21.12
N ALA A 178 -15.38 -24.02 21.75
CA ALA A 178 -14.02 -24.54 21.71
C ALA A 178 -13.89 -25.82 22.52
N ARG A 179 -13.20 -26.80 21.98
CA ARG A 179 -12.65 -27.89 22.73
C ARG A 179 -11.40 -27.41 23.47
N THR A 180 -11.50 -27.17 24.77
CA THR A 180 -10.31 -26.87 25.58
C THR A 180 -9.57 -28.19 25.80
N ALA A 181 -8.33 -28.29 25.37
CA ALA A 181 -7.51 -29.44 25.60
C ALA A 181 -7.05 -29.45 27.08
N ILE A 182 -7.58 -30.40 27.85
CA ILE A 182 -7.18 -30.60 29.23
C ILE A 182 -5.80 -31.29 29.24
N GLY A 183 -4.85 -30.79 30.07
CA GLY A 183 -3.54 -31.43 30.29
C GLY A 183 -2.44 -31.08 29.28
N ARG A 184 -2.64 -30.14 28.34
CA ARG A 184 -1.60 -29.69 27.39
C ARG A 184 -0.85 -28.48 27.89
N ARG A 185 0.45 -28.36 27.47
CA ARG A 185 1.25 -27.16 27.77
C ARG A 185 0.62 -25.92 27.19
N ARG A 186 0.38 -24.93 28.03
CA ARG A 186 -0.22 -23.66 27.61
C ARG A 186 0.82 -22.71 27.07
N LEU A 187 0.36 -21.75 26.31
CA LEU A 187 1.21 -20.72 25.70
C LEU A 187 1.99 -19.91 26.75
N GLU A 188 1.43 -19.73 27.95
CA GLU A 188 2.03 -19.02 29.08
C GLU A 188 3.23 -19.75 29.68
N GLU A 189 3.30 -21.05 29.51
CA GLU A 189 4.39 -21.89 30.00
C GLU A 189 5.63 -21.86 29.13
N ARG A 190 5.59 -21.07 28.05
CA ARG A 190 6.75 -20.88 27.17
C ARG A 190 7.87 -20.15 27.90
N PRO A 191 9.14 -20.51 27.61
CA PRO A 191 10.27 -19.75 28.12
C PRO A 191 10.26 -18.31 27.58
N ALA A 192 10.86 -17.39 28.32
CA ALA A 192 10.86 -15.95 27.98
C ALA A 192 11.45 -15.70 26.57
N GLU A 193 12.46 -16.46 26.18
CA GLU A 193 13.10 -16.39 24.86
C GLU A 193 12.14 -16.72 23.72
N ALA A 194 11.12 -17.57 23.99
CA ALA A 194 10.10 -17.90 23.01
C ALA A 194 8.98 -16.84 22.92
N VAL A 195 8.84 -15.99 23.93
CA VAL A 195 7.83 -14.89 23.92
C VAL A 195 8.28 -13.76 23.01
N ALA A 196 9.54 -13.31 23.15
CA ALA A 196 10.16 -12.27 22.33
C ALA A 196 11.48 -12.84 21.74
N PRO A 197 11.39 -13.60 20.62
CA PRO A 197 12.55 -14.34 20.14
C PRO A 197 13.65 -13.40 19.67
N THR A 198 14.85 -13.61 20.19
CA THR A 198 16.10 -12.99 19.75
C THR A 198 16.90 -13.91 18.83
N GLU A 199 16.51 -15.16 18.73
CA GLU A 199 17.12 -16.19 17.87
C GLU A 199 16.04 -16.96 17.09
N ALA A 200 16.42 -17.49 15.93
CA ALA A 200 15.54 -18.30 15.08
C ALA A 200 15.22 -19.67 15.71
N GLY A 201 14.13 -20.29 15.26
CA GLY A 201 13.69 -21.60 15.73
C GLY A 201 12.46 -21.57 16.65
N HIS A 202 11.94 -20.41 16.98
CA HIS A 202 10.66 -20.26 17.68
C HIS A 202 9.53 -20.17 16.67
N VAL A 203 8.91 -21.33 16.34
CA VAL A 203 7.99 -21.45 15.22
C VAL A 203 6.52 -21.47 15.62
N GLN A 204 5.67 -21.06 14.70
CA GLN A 204 4.22 -21.26 14.75
C GLN A 204 3.82 -22.25 13.65
N CYS A 205 2.93 -23.18 13.96
CA CYS A 205 2.44 -24.15 13.01
C CYS A 205 0.93 -24.05 12.81
N ASP A 206 0.48 -24.39 11.60
CA ASP A 206 -0.92 -24.44 11.22
C ASP A 206 -1.13 -25.37 10.03
N THR A 207 -2.38 -25.74 9.78
CA THR A 207 -2.75 -26.51 8.59
C THR A 207 -3.70 -25.74 7.72
N VAL A 208 -3.49 -25.78 6.41
CA VAL A 208 -4.41 -25.22 5.43
C VAL A 208 -5.08 -26.38 4.71
N VAL A 209 -6.38 -26.54 5.00
CA VAL A 209 -7.18 -27.66 4.51
C VAL A 209 -7.70 -27.42 3.10
N SER A 210 -7.98 -28.50 2.37
CA SER A 210 -8.68 -28.51 1.07
C SER A 210 -10.11 -27.97 1.16
N CYS A 211 -10.76 -27.81 0.00
CA CYS A 211 -12.19 -27.54 -0.09
C CYS A 211 -13.02 -28.70 0.48
N ALA A 212 -14.30 -28.48 0.68
CA ALA A 212 -15.24 -29.56 1.03
C ALA A 212 -15.21 -30.64 -0.06
N GLY A 213 -15.00 -31.90 0.33
CA GLY A 213 -14.81 -33.04 -0.57
C GLY A 213 -13.41 -33.18 -1.18
N GLY A 214 -12.52 -32.21 -1.04
CA GLY A 214 -11.14 -32.30 -1.47
C GLY A 214 -10.26 -33.07 -0.47
N ARG A 215 -9.09 -33.53 -0.92
CA ARG A 215 -8.17 -34.34 -0.12
C ARG A 215 -6.93 -33.58 0.28
N GLY A 216 -6.41 -33.88 1.48
CA GLY A 216 -5.14 -33.35 1.98
C GLY A 216 -5.14 -31.87 2.30
N GLY A 217 -3.95 -31.32 2.37
CA GLY A 217 -3.72 -29.93 2.74
C GLY A 217 -2.27 -29.52 2.66
N VAL A 218 -1.96 -28.38 3.30
CA VAL A 218 -0.59 -27.89 3.45
C VAL A 218 -0.30 -27.69 4.92
N PHE A 219 0.75 -28.28 5.43
CA PHE A 219 1.33 -27.98 6.72
C PHE A 219 2.22 -26.76 6.58
N VAL A 220 1.99 -25.78 7.43
CA VAL A 220 2.68 -24.49 7.41
C VAL A 220 3.48 -24.34 8.70
N VAL A 221 4.76 -24.11 8.57
CA VAL A 221 5.66 -23.74 9.66
C VAL A 221 6.17 -22.33 9.41
N TYR A 222 6.10 -21.48 10.42
CA TYR A 222 6.49 -20.09 10.34
C TYR A 222 7.44 -19.73 11.47
N ASP A 223 8.65 -19.30 11.17
CA ASP A 223 9.58 -18.77 12.15
C ASP A 223 9.22 -17.34 12.54
N ARG A 224 9.17 -17.05 13.83
CA ARG A 224 8.69 -15.77 14.36
C ARG A 224 9.72 -14.65 14.21
N LEU A 225 11.01 -14.94 14.14
CA LEU A 225 12.09 -13.96 14.04
C LEU A 225 12.48 -13.68 12.58
N SER A 226 12.83 -14.74 11.83
CA SER A 226 13.21 -14.61 10.42
C SER A 226 12.02 -14.33 9.52
N ARG A 227 10.81 -14.62 9.99
CA ARG A 227 9.57 -14.57 9.20
C ARG A 227 9.57 -15.54 8.03
N ARG A 228 10.44 -16.56 8.04
CA ARG A 228 10.54 -17.61 7.03
C ARG A 228 9.37 -18.57 7.14
N TYR A 229 8.94 -19.10 6.01
CA TYR A 229 7.90 -20.10 5.89
C TYR A 229 8.46 -21.37 5.32
N TRP A 230 7.97 -22.49 5.84
CA TRP A 230 8.16 -23.81 5.25
C TRP A 230 6.78 -24.42 5.03
N LEU A 231 6.56 -24.92 3.82
CA LEU A 231 5.29 -25.49 3.38
C LEU A 231 5.53 -26.97 3.02
N GLU A 232 4.69 -27.86 3.54
CA GLU A 232 4.77 -29.28 3.25
C GLU A 232 3.41 -29.84 2.89
N LYS A 233 3.32 -30.64 1.82
CA LYS A 233 2.08 -31.27 1.40
C LYS A 233 1.64 -32.32 2.43
N LEU A 234 0.37 -32.26 2.82
CA LEU A 234 -0.30 -33.28 3.60
C LEU A 234 -1.21 -34.11 2.70
N ALA A 235 -1.04 -35.44 2.72
CA ALA A 235 -1.98 -36.36 2.08
C ALA A 235 -3.26 -36.52 2.90
N SER A 236 -3.15 -36.49 4.22
CA SER A 236 -4.25 -36.51 5.19
C SER A 236 -4.06 -35.42 6.26
N ILE A 237 -5.16 -34.88 6.76
CA ILE A 237 -5.16 -33.89 7.84
C ILE A 237 -5.47 -34.62 9.15
N ASP A 238 -4.48 -35.33 9.60
CA ASP A 238 -4.44 -36.04 10.86
C ASP A 238 -3.05 -35.93 11.48
N GLN A 239 -2.91 -36.40 12.69
CA GLN A 239 -1.68 -36.33 13.44
C GLN A 239 -0.53 -37.06 12.74
N ASP A 240 -0.79 -38.23 12.18
CA ASP A 240 0.24 -39.01 11.46
C ASP A 240 0.72 -38.29 10.20
N GLY A 241 -0.18 -37.64 9.48
CA GLY A 241 0.13 -36.79 8.33
C GLY A 241 1.06 -35.64 8.69
N VAL A 242 0.77 -34.94 9.79
CA VAL A 242 1.62 -33.85 10.32
C VAL A 242 2.97 -34.39 10.77
N ILE A 243 3.03 -35.48 11.52
CA ILE A 243 4.30 -36.10 11.97
C ILE A 243 5.16 -36.53 10.77
N ARG A 244 4.54 -37.14 9.76
CA ARG A 244 5.28 -37.52 8.51
C ARG A 244 5.82 -36.29 7.80
N ALA A 245 5.04 -35.17 7.75
CA ALA A 245 5.49 -33.94 7.14
C ALA A 245 6.70 -33.34 7.89
N ILE A 246 6.64 -33.26 9.22
CA ILE A 246 7.75 -32.78 10.06
C ILE A 246 9.02 -33.62 9.83
N ARG A 247 8.89 -34.95 9.83
CA ARG A 247 10.00 -35.84 9.58
C ARG A 247 10.64 -35.63 8.20
N ARG A 248 9.82 -35.44 7.14
CA ARG A 248 10.34 -35.13 5.77
C ARG A 248 11.11 -33.80 5.76
N MET A 249 10.56 -32.76 6.38
CA MET A 249 11.20 -31.43 6.43
C MET A 249 12.55 -31.47 7.17
N ARG A 250 12.65 -32.26 8.23
CA ARG A 250 13.91 -32.46 8.98
C ARG A 250 14.92 -33.33 8.21
N ALA A 251 14.47 -34.43 7.63
CA ALA A 251 15.34 -35.34 6.85
C ALA A 251 15.94 -34.62 5.63
N SER A 252 15.18 -33.73 4.99
CA SER A 252 15.64 -32.88 3.87
C SER A 252 16.50 -31.70 4.30
N LYS A 253 16.71 -31.48 5.60
CA LYS A 253 17.42 -30.32 6.18
C LYS A 253 16.87 -28.96 5.75
N ARG A 254 15.61 -28.92 5.30
CA ARG A 254 14.94 -27.67 4.89
C ARG A 254 14.63 -26.77 6.07
N ILE A 255 14.35 -27.36 7.22
CA ILE A 255 14.12 -26.64 8.47
C ILE A 255 15.32 -26.81 9.39
N GLY A 256 15.80 -25.71 9.95
CA GLY A 256 16.90 -25.69 10.89
C GLY A 256 16.52 -26.18 12.30
N ARG A 257 17.29 -25.82 13.31
CA ARG A 257 17.03 -26.19 14.70
C ARG A 257 15.74 -25.52 15.19
N ILE A 258 14.77 -26.32 15.63
CA ILE A 258 13.55 -25.83 16.26
C ILE A 258 13.80 -25.77 17.77
N ARG A 259 13.41 -24.66 18.41
CA ARG A 259 13.57 -24.39 19.85
C ARG A 259 12.24 -24.47 20.60
N SER A 260 11.17 -23.98 20.00
CA SER A 260 9.82 -24.13 20.51
C SER A 260 8.80 -24.06 19.39
N VAL A 261 7.67 -24.69 19.59
CA VAL A 261 6.57 -24.77 18.63
C VAL A 261 5.29 -24.24 19.27
N VAL A 262 4.54 -23.43 18.53
CA VAL A 262 3.18 -22.99 18.92
C VAL A 262 2.19 -23.48 17.88
N THR A 263 1.13 -24.16 18.35
CA THR A 263 0.03 -24.60 17.49
C THR A 263 -1.33 -24.34 18.14
N ASP A 264 -2.42 -24.56 17.40
CA ASP A 264 -3.77 -24.56 17.99
C ASP A 264 -4.14 -25.93 18.55
N ASN A 265 -5.40 -26.06 18.96
CA ASN A 265 -5.95 -27.29 19.50
C ASN A 265 -6.61 -28.17 18.42
N GLY A 266 -6.13 -28.11 17.17
CA GLY A 266 -6.63 -28.95 16.08
C GLY A 266 -6.48 -30.44 16.38
N CYS A 267 -7.34 -31.27 15.76
CA CYS A 267 -7.28 -32.73 15.94
C CYS A 267 -5.98 -33.33 15.42
N GLU A 268 -5.33 -32.67 14.48
CA GLU A 268 -4.04 -33.03 13.91
C GLU A 268 -2.85 -32.75 14.85
N PHE A 269 -3.08 -32.08 15.98
CA PHE A 269 -2.06 -31.73 16.97
C PHE A 269 -2.36 -32.31 18.36
N LEU A 270 -3.10 -33.44 18.44
CA LEU A 270 -3.60 -33.97 19.70
C LEU A 270 -2.52 -34.57 20.62
N ASP A 271 -1.59 -35.35 20.09
CA ASP A 271 -0.53 -36.01 20.86
C ASP A 271 0.68 -35.11 20.98
N GLN A 272 0.77 -34.43 22.11
CA GLN A 272 1.84 -33.52 22.44
C GLN A 272 3.21 -34.20 22.45
N ASP A 273 3.30 -35.40 23.00
CA ASP A 273 4.57 -36.11 23.15
C ASP A 273 5.10 -36.63 21.79
N ALA A 274 4.21 -37.08 20.93
CA ALA A 274 4.59 -37.47 19.58
C ALA A 274 5.08 -36.26 18.75
N LEU A 275 4.43 -35.09 18.92
CA LEU A 275 4.87 -33.85 18.27
C LEU A 275 6.20 -33.35 18.85
N ASP A 276 6.39 -33.38 20.17
CA ASP A 276 7.67 -33.02 20.80
C ASP A 276 8.82 -33.85 20.23
N ARG A 277 8.64 -35.19 20.12
CA ARG A 277 9.61 -36.06 19.50
C ARG A 277 9.85 -35.77 18.02
N ALA A 278 8.80 -35.51 17.29
CA ALA A 278 8.90 -35.24 15.86
C ALA A 278 9.63 -33.90 15.59
N PHE A 279 9.31 -32.84 16.32
CA PHE A 279 9.98 -31.55 16.21
C PHE A 279 11.38 -31.54 16.88
N GLY A 280 11.59 -32.35 17.90
CA GLY A 280 12.76 -32.26 18.79
C GLY A 280 12.73 -31.02 19.67
N ALA A 281 11.55 -30.49 19.96
CA ALA A 281 11.30 -29.28 20.72
C ALA A 281 9.93 -29.31 21.39
N LYS A 282 9.76 -28.56 22.47
CA LYS A 282 8.48 -28.48 23.19
C LYS A 282 7.41 -27.77 22.41
N VAL A 283 6.22 -28.38 22.35
CA VAL A 283 5.02 -27.84 21.72
C VAL A 283 4.14 -27.18 22.76
N PHE A 284 3.63 -26.00 22.46
CA PHE A 284 2.73 -25.18 23.29
C PHE A 284 1.46 -24.88 22.50
N TYR A 285 0.34 -24.82 23.20
CA TYR A 285 -0.97 -24.65 22.59
C TYR A 285 -1.55 -23.28 22.88
N THR A 286 -2.14 -22.64 21.85
CA THR A 286 -2.86 -21.39 22.02
C THR A 286 -4.13 -21.60 22.80
N ARG A 287 -4.62 -20.53 23.45
CA ARG A 287 -5.96 -20.56 24.04
C ARG A 287 -7.02 -20.74 22.97
N ALA A 288 -8.09 -21.36 23.34
CA ALA A 288 -9.26 -21.44 22.49
C ALA A 288 -9.75 -20.02 22.15
N TYR A 289 -10.02 -19.75 20.84
CA TYR A 289 -10.45 -18.46 20.31
C TYR A 289 -9.42 -17.31 20.36
N ALA A 290 -8.21 -17.53 20.79
CA ALA A 290 -7.15 -16.54 20.82
C ALA A 290 -6.35 -16.50 19.49
N SER A 291 -7.03 -16.25 18.36
CA SER A 291 -6.39 -16.21 17.04
C SER A 291 -5.26 -15.17 16.95
N TYR A 292 -5.32 -14.10 17.76
CA TYR A 292 -4.25 -13.10 17.84
C TYR A 292 -2.92 -13.67 18.35
N GLU A 293 -2.92 -14.79 19.07
CA GLU A 293 -1.70 -15.48 19.52
C GLU A 293 -0.93 -16.15 18.37
N LYS A 294 -1.59 -16.39 17.22
CA LYS A 294 -1.04 -16.97 16.00
C LYS A 294 -0.97 -15.98 14.83
N GLY A 295 -0.96 -14.68 15.07
CA GLY A 295 -1.03 -13.65 14.04
C GLY A 295 0.03 -13.79 12.92
N GLY A 296 1.18 -14.39 13.22
CA GLY A 296 2.24 -14.66 12.23
C GLY A 296 1.80 -15.67 11.18
N VAL A 297 1.41 -16.86 11.61
CA VAL A 297 0.99 -17.94 10.70
C VAL A 297 -0.35 -17.65 10.03
N GLU A 298 -1.26 -16.93 10.69
CA GLU A 298 -2.51 -16.46 10.04
C GLU A 298 -2.22 -15.51 8.85
N ASN A 299 -1.25 -14.61 9.04
CA ASN A 299 -0.79 -13.76 7.93
C ASN A 299 -0.16 -14.60 6.81
N CYS A 300 0.58 -15.66 7.15
CA CYS A 300 1.09 -16.63 6.18
C CYS A 300 -0.05 -17.26 5.37
N ASN A 301 -1.05 -17.80 6.04
CA ASN A 301 -2.18 -18.42 5.39
C ASN A 301 -2.91 -17.45 4.46
N ARG A 302 -3.02 -16.17 4.84
CA ARG A 302 -3.57 -15.12 3.99
C ARG A 302 -2.72 -14.86 2.75
N ILE A 303 -1.38 -14.89 2.87
CA ILE A 303 -0.47 -14.75 1.73
C ILE A 303 -0.57 -15.99 0.83
N LEU A 304 -0.53 -17.19 1.40
CA LEU A 304 -0.62 -18.46 0.69
C LEU A 304 -1.91 -18.54 -0.16
N ARG A 305 -3.02 -17.96 0.34
CA ARG A 305 -4.31 -17.90 -0.37
C ARG A 305 -4.30 -17.05 -1.65
N ARG A 306 -3.20 -16.41 -2.00
CA ARG A 306 -3.02 -15.77 -3.31
C ARG A 306 -2.81 -16.81 -4.41
N TRP A 307 -2.12 -17.92 -4.10
CA TRP A 307 -1.88 -19.04 -5.02
C TRP A 307 -2.88 -20.17 -4.85
N PHE A 308 -3.32 -20.38 -3.62
CA PHE A 308 -4.28 -21.43 -3.27
C PHE A 308 -5.52 -20.80 -2.62
N PRO A 309 -6.44 -20.24 -3.40
CA PRO A 309 -7.65 -19.60 -2.88
C PRO A 309 -8.51 -20.59 -2.09
N LYS A 310 -9.47 -20.08 -1.30
CA LYS A 310 -10.46 -20.96 -0.65
C LYS A 310 -11.21 -21.73 -1.73
N GLY A 311 -11.33 -23.05 -1.54
CA GLY A 311 -11.88 -23.94 -2.55
C GLY A 311 -10.85 -24.75 -3.34
N THR A 312 -9.53 -24.52 -3.11
CA THR A 312 -8.49 -25.35 -3.70
C THR A 312 -8.53 -26.77 -3.15
N ASP A 313 -8.48 -27.77 -4.03
CA ASP A 313 -8.23 -29.18 -3.69
C ASP A 313 -6.73 -29.44 -3.71
N PHE A 314 -6.12 -29.57 -2.55
CA PHE A 314 -4.68 -29.85 -2.44
C PHE A 314 -4.30 -31.27 -2.88
N GLY A 315 -5.28 -32.18 -3.02
CA GLY A 315 -5.06 -33.47 -3.66
C GLY A 315 -4.49 -33.32 -5.07
N GLN A 316 -4.97 -32.33 -5.82
CA GLN A 316 -4.55 -32.00 -7.19
C GLN A 316 -3.30 -31.13 -7.29
N VAL A 317 -2.81 -30.58 -6.18
CA VAL A 317 -1.61 -29.72 -6.16
C VAL A 317 -0.38 -30.55 -5.93
N SER A 318 0.64 -30.45 -6.80
CA SER A 318 1.91 -31.15 -6.63
C SER A 318 2.73 -30.60 -5.47
N THR A 319 3.55 -31.44 -4.85
CA THR A 319 4.51 -31.01 -3.81
C THR A 319 5.49 -29.96 -4.35
N GLN A 320 5.95 -30.15 -5.60
CA GLN A 320 6.83 -29.19 -6.28
C GLN A 320 6.19 -27.80 -6.36
N ARG A 321 4.87 -27.73 -6.69
CA ARG A 321 4.13 -26.48 -6.75
C ARG A 321 4.05 -25.79 -5.38
N ILE A 322 3.86 -26.56 -4.32
CA ILE A 322 3.83 -26.02 -2.94
C ILE A 322 5.20 -25.44 -2.58
N HIS A 323 6.30 -26.14 -2.88
CA HIS A 323 7.64 -25.63 -2.61
C HIS A 323 8.01 -24.43 -3.50
N GLN A 324 7.55 -24.37 -4.73
CA GLN A 324 7.71 -23.20 -5.59
C GLN A 324 7.05 -21.95 -4.97
N VAL A 325 5.82 -22.11 -4.48
CA VAL A 325 5.09 -21.03 -3.80
C VAL A 325 5.78 -20.63 -2.48
N GLU A 326 6.33 -21.60 -1.73
CA GLU A 326 7.17 -21.31 -0.57
C GLU A 326 8.32 -20.38 -0.92
N GLY A 327 9.07 -20.70 -1.99
CA GLY A 327 10.14 -19.82 -2.48
C GLY A 327 9.64 -18.44 -2.85
N TYR A 328 8.51 -18.32 -3.53
CA TYR A 328 7.92 -17.03 -3.86
C TYR A 328 7.56 -16.20 -2.61
N ILE A 329 7.02 -16.83 -1.58
CA ILE A 329 6.66 -16.16 -0.32
C ILE A 329 7.94 -15.72 0.44
N ASN A 330 8.97 -16.52 0.48
CA ASN A 330 10.21 -16.25 1.23
C ASN A 330 11.08 -15.18 0.57
N THR A 331 11.01 -15.04 -0.75
CA THR A 331 11.76 -14.03 -1.52
C THR A 331 11.02 -12.68 -1.64
N MET A 332 9.82 -12.54 -1.07
CA MET A 332 9.11 -11.25 -1.03
C MET A 332 9.77 -10.28 -0.05
N HIS A 333 10.00 -9.04 -0.48
CA HIS A 333 10.41 -7.95 0.41
C HIS A 333 9.27 -7.55 1.36
N ARG A 334 9.58 -7.38 2.63
CA ARG A 334 8.58 -7.12 3.68
C ARG A 334 8.91 -5.88 4.51
N ALA A 335 7.93 -5.02 4.71
CA ALA A 335 8.08 -3.85 5.57
C ALA A 335 8.43 -4.25 7.02
N SER A 336 7.87 -5.37 7.51
CA SER A 336 8.15 -5.89 8.85
C SER A 336 9.57 -6.42 9.05
N LEU A 337 10.35 -6.54 7.96
CA LEU A 337 11.76 -6.92 7.96
C LEU A 337 12.67 -5.76 7.50
N GLY A 338 12.20 -4.52 7.64
CA GLY A 338 12.97 -3.36 7.17
C GLY A 338 13.21 -3.32 5.66
N GLY A 339 12.43 -4.08 4.90
CA GLY A 339 12.59 -4.19 3.44
C GLY A 339 13.39 -5.40 2.98
N GLN A 340 13.88 -6.23 3.88
CA GLN A 340 14.52 -7.50 3.54
C GLN A 340 13.51 -8.58 3.17
N THR A 341 14.01 -9.67 2.56
CA THR A 341 13.27 -10.92 2.36
C THR A 341 13.39 -11.81 3.59
N ALA A 342 12.46 -12.73 3.78
CA ALA A 342 12.54 -13.70 4.89
C ALA A 342 13.69 -14.67 4.73
N GLU A 343 13.99 -15.06 3.48
CA GLU A 343 15.13 -15.94 3.15
C GLU A 343 16.45 -15.30 3.56
N ARG A 344 16.71 -14.07 3.12
CA ARG A 344 17.94 -13.36 3.49
C ARG A 344 18.06 -13.15 5.00
N ARG A 345 16.95 -12.80 5.65
CA ARG A 345 16.95 -12.64 7.11
C ARG A 345 17.28 -13.93 7.85
N ASP A 346 16.76 -15.05 7.37
CA ASP A 346 17.03 -16.36 7.93
C ASP A 346 18.51 -16.76 7.76
N GLU A 347 19.10 -16.52 6.59
CA GLU A 347 20.51 -16.73 6.32
C GLU A 347 21.41 -15.91 7.27
N GLU A 348 21.12 -14.62 7.43
CA GLU A 348 21.85 -13.74 8.35
C GLU A 348 21.83 -14.29 9.79
N LEU A 349 20.67 -14.77 10.25
CA LEU A 349 20.53 -15.33 11.59
C LEU A 349 21.27 -16.65 11.80
N HIS A 350 21.45 -17.44 10.73
CA HIS A 350 22.19 -18.71 10.79
C HIS A 350 23.70 -18.52 10.62
N HIS A 351 24.17 -17.42 10.02
CA HIS A 351 25.60 -17.11 9.90
C HIS A 351 26.19 -16.47 11.17
N VAL A 352 25.34 -15.94 12.06
CA VAL A 352 25.75 -15.29 13.32
C VAL A 352 25.71 -16.28 14.51
N ALA A 353 25.13 -17.46 14.33
CA ALA A 353 25.02 -18.53 15.34
C ALA A 353 26.06 -19.63 15.09
#